data_8f750b9a8b1cc82f1284bb747b1b92f3
#
_entry.id   8f750b9a8b1cc82f1284bb747b1b92f3
#
_cell.length_a   1.000
_cell.length_b   1.000
_cell.length_c   1.000
_cell.angle_alpha   90.00
_cell.angle_beta   90.00
_cell.angle_gamma   90.00
#
_symmetry.space_group_name_H-M   'P 1'
#
loop_
_entity.id
_entity.type
_entity.pdbx_description
1 polymer ?
#
loop_
_entity_poly.entity_id
_entity_poly.type
_entity_poly.pdbx_seq_one_letter_code
_entity_poly.pdbx_strand_id
1 'polypeptide(L)'
;MRKILLLAPALMIAAPAFAADICTAHPKDQWMSKDQITTLATGKGYEVKGVKEEDGCWEVKGMKDGARVEVYFDPVSGDLMKTK
;
A
#
# COMPACT_ATOMS: atom_id res chain seq x y z
N MET A 1 24.83 -42.90 -22.43
CA MET A 1 24.64 -42.36 -22.21
C MET A 1 24.26 -41.51 -21.88
N ARG A 2 24.19 -41.09 -21.66
CA ARG A 2 23.86 -40.34 -21.34
C ARG A 2 23.37 -39.35 -21.04
N LYS A 3 23.13 -38.87 -20.81
CA LYS A 3 22.68 -38.03 -20.56
C LYS A 3 22.36 -37.04 -20.17
N ILE A 4 22.21 -36.69 -20.10
CA ILE A 4 21.93 -35.81 -19.82
C ILE A 4 21.50 -35.01 -19.49
N LEU A 5 21.28 -34.53 -19.32
CA LEU A 5 20.83 -33.66 -18.99
C LEU A 5 20.53 -32.81 -18.70
N LEU A 6 20.33 -32.41 -18.63
CA LEU A 6 20.06 -31.50 -18.42
C LEU A 6 19.67 -30.78 -18.03
N LEU A 7 19.49 -30.24 -17.77
CA LEU A 7 19.14 -29.48 -17.34
C LEU A 7 18.73 -28.60 -17.21
N ALA A 8 18.32 -28.13 -17.00
CA ALA A 8 17.78 -27.38 -16.95
C ALA A 8 17.74 -26.49 -16.21
N PRO A 9 17.75 -25.73 -16.18
CA PRO A 9 17.79 -24.84 -15.57
C PRO A 9 16.91 -24.10 -15.20
N ALA A 10 16.53 -24.07 -14.91
CA ALA A 10 15.76 -23.49 -14.58
C ALA A 10 15.78 -22.35 -14.20
N LEU A 11 15.71 -21.87 -14.39
CA LEU A 11 15.71 -20.88 -14.20
C LEU A 11 14.97 -20.23 -13.66
N MET A 12 14.82 -19.98 -13.00
CA MET A 12 14.22 -19.42 -12.44
C MET A 12 14.40 -18.30 -12.22
N ILE A 13 13.89 -17.76 -12.42
CA ILE A 13 13.90 -16.68 -12.32
C ILE A 13 13.35 -16.10 -11.44
N ALA A 14 13.80 -15.84 -10.81
CA ALA A 14 13.32 -15.14 -9.82
C ALA A 14 12.71 -13.96 -10.30
N ALA A 15 11.57 -13.87 -10.08
CA ALA A 15 10.92 -12.65 -10.17
C ALA A 15 11.60 -11.72 -9.26
N PRO A 16 11.83 -10.53 -9.67
CA PRO A 16 12.35 -9.55 -8.77
C PRO A 16 11.41 -9.49 -7.60
N ALA A 17 12.00 -9.47 -6.48
CA ALA A 17 11.21 -9.37 -5.31
C ALA A 17 10.80 -7.94 -5.16
N PHE A 18 9.83 -7.52 -5.92
CA PHE A 18 9.20 -6.28 -5.59
C PHE A 18 8.25 -6.59 -4.47
N ALA A 19 8.33 -5.81 -3.44
CA ALA A 19 7.21 -5.77 -2.54
C ALA A 19 6.02 -5.33 -3.37
N ALA A 20 4.98 -6.09 -3.36
CA ALA A 20 3.76 -5.66 -4.02
C ALA A 20 3.27 -4.41 -3.32
N ASP A 21 2.81 -3.43 -4.07
CA ASP A 21 2.21 -2.25 -3.51
C ASP A 21 0.95 -2.65 -2.76
N ILE A 22 0.69 -1.97 -1.66
CA ILE A 22 -0.48 -2.24 -0.84
C ILE A 22 -1.74 -1.85 -1.60
N CYS A 23 -1.70 -0.72 -2.29
CA CYS A 23 -2.84 -0.25 -3.06
C CYS A 23 -2.57 -0.40 -4.55
N THR A 24 -3.63 -0.60 -5.32
CA THR A 24 -3.53 -0.64 -6.78
C THR A 24 -3.04 0.72 -7.26
N ALA A 25 -2.14 0.71 -8.22
CA ALA A 25 -1.62 1.95 -8.78
C ALA A 25 -2.72 2.67 -9.55
N HIS A 26 -2.88 3.94 -9.28
CA HIS A 26 -3.81 4.82 -10.00
C HIS A 26 -3.08 6.09 -10.41
N PRO A 27 -3.45 6.70 -11.54
CA PRO A 27 -2.89 8.00 -11.89
C PRO A 27 -3.16 9.01 -10.79
N LYS A 28 -2.17 9.86 -10.53
CA LYS A 28 -2.27 10.81 -9.41
C LYS A 28 -3.42 11.80 -9.57
N ASP A 29 -3.82 12.09 -10.80
CA ASP A 29 -4.92 13.01 -11.02
C ASP A 29 -6.27 12.42 -10.62
N GLN A 30 -6.33 11.13 -10.33
CA GLN A 30 -7.54 10.47 -9.83
C GLN A 30 -7.55 10.36 -8.31
N TRP A 31 -6.45 10.71 -7.66
CA TRP A 31 -6.34 10.57 -6.22
C TRP A 31 -7.14 11.63 -5.48
N MET A 32 -7.73 11.24 -4.36
CA MET A 32 -8.22 12.22 -3.42
C MET A 32 -7.07 13.11 -2.99
N SER A 33 -7.38 14.36 -2.69
CA SER A 33 -6.38 15.27 -2.16
C SER A 33 -6.00 14.86 -0.73
N LYS A 34 -4.89 15.39 -0.25
CA LYS A 34 -4.48 15.16 1.13
C LYS A 34 -5.56 15.62 2.08
N ASP A 35 -6.21 16.75 1.80
CA ASP A 35 -7.28 17.25 2.64
C ASP A 35 -8.48 16.33 2.63
N GLN A 36 -8.81 15.78 1.48
CA GLN A 36 -9.93 14.85 1.38
C GLN A 36 -9.69 13.58 2.18
N ILE A 37 -8.49 13.01 2.09
CA ILE A 37 -8.20 11.80 2.84
C ILE A 37 -8.12 12.08 4.34
N THR A 38 -7.64 13.26 4.72
CA THR A 38 -7.63 13.67 6.12
C THR A 38 -9.03 13.74 6.66
N THR A 39 -9.94 14.34 5.91
CA THR A 39 -11.34 14.43 6.31
C THR A 39 -11.96 13.04 6.43
N LEU A 40 -11.67 12.18 5.46
CA LEU A 40 -12.20 10.83 5.47
C LEU A 40 -11.71 10.06 6.70
N ALA A 41 -10.42 10.12 6.99
CA ALA A 41 -9.85 9.41 8.13
C ALA A 41 -10.39 9.96 9.44
N THR A 42 -10.52 11.28 9.53
CA THR A 42 -11.10 11.91 10.73
C THR A 42 -12.54 11.42 10.93
N GLY A 43 -13.30 11.31 9.86
CA GLY A 43 -14.66 10.79 9.93
C GLY A 43 -14.74 9.34 10.39
N LYS A 44 -13.66 8.59 10.22
CA LYS A 44 -13.59 7.19 10.66
C LYS A 44 -13.05 7.06 12.08
N GLY A 45 -12.76 8.17 12.74
CA GLY A 45 -12.34 8.15 14.13
C GLY A 45 -10.85 8.25 14.36
N TYR A 46 -10.08 8.54 13.31
CA TYR A 46 -8.64 8.72 13.47
C TYR A 46 -8.31 10.17 13.80
N GLU A 47 -7.41 10.35 14.74
CA GLU A 47 -6.80 11.65 14.98
C GLU A 47 -5.58 11.73 14.09
N VAL A 48 -5.67 12.46 12.99
CA VAL A 48 -4.65 12.46 11.95
C VAL A 48 -3.48 13.33 12.36
N LYS A 49 -2.30 12.75 12.36
CA LYS A 49 -1.05 13.48 12.66
C LYS A 49 -0.25 13.74 11.41
N GLY A 50 -0.35 12.89 10.42
CA GLY A 50 0.36 13.06 9.17
C GLY A 50 -0.22 12.21 8.07
N VAL A 51 -0.03 12.66 6.84
CA VAL A 51 -0.52 11.96 5.64
C VAL A 51 0.58 11.99 4.61
N LYS A 52 0.90 10.87 4.03
CA LYS A 52 1.89 10.81 2.95
C LYS A 52 1.55 9.69 1.97
N GLU A 53 2.15 9.78 0.80
CA GLU A 53 1.99 8.74 -0.22
C GLU A 53 2.97 7.62 0.06
N GLU A 54 2.49 6.39 0.01
CA GLU A 54 3.36 5.23 0.15
C GLU A 54 2.68 4.00 -0.44
N ASP A 55 3.43 3.25 -1.24
CA ASP A 55 2.96 1.98 -1.82
C ASP A 55 1.63 2.10 -2.55
N GLY A 56 1.47 3.18 -3.29
CA GLY A 56 0.26 3.41 -4.06
C GLY A 56 -0.92 3.88 -3.24
N CYS A 57 -0.72 4.14 -1.95
CA CYS A 57 -1.77 4.51 -1.02
C CYS A 57 -1.56 5.89 -0.43
N TRP A 58 -2.58 6.41 0.21
CA TRP A 58 -2.39 7.43 1.21
C TRP A 58 -2.14 6.74 2.55
N GLU A 59 -0.98 6.98 3.12
CA GLU A 59 -0.68 6.47 4.47
C GLU A 59 -1.04 7.56 5.46
N VAL A 60 -1.88 7.22 6.42
CA VAL A 60 -2.29 8.12 7.49
C VAL A 60 -1.67 7.63 8.79
N LYS A 61 -0.92 8.53 9.42
CA LYS A 61 -0.36 8.27 10.75
C LYS A 61 -1.15 9.07 11.75
N GLY A 62 -1.49 8.46 12.86
CA GLY A 62 -2.25 9.16 13.87
C GLY A 62 -2.56 8.30 15.06
N MET A 63 -3.66 8.61 15.69
CA MET A 63 -4.13 7.92 16.89
C MET A 63 -5.55 7.46 16.67
N LYS A 64 -5.88 6.33 17.26
CA LYS A 64 -7.27 5.88 17.31
C LYS A 64 -7.47 5.18 18.63
N ASP A 65 -8.49 5.61 19.37
CA ASP A 65 -8.80 5.03 20.70
C ASP A 65 -7.59 5.04 21.62
N GLY A 66 -6.79 6.10 21.53
CA GLY A 66 -5.62 6.26 22.38
C GLY A 66 -4.38 5.51 21.94
N ALA A 67 -4.46 4.77 20.82
CA ALA A 67 -3.31 4.00 20.34
C ALA A 67 -2.77 4.61 19.06
N ARG A 68 -1.45 4.55 18.93
CA ARG A 68 -0.79 5.02 17.69
C ARG A 68 -1.08 4.04 16.57
N VAL A 69 -1.43 4.56 15.40
CA VAL A 69 -1.74 3.73 14.25
C VAL A 69 -1.12 4.29 12.98
N GLU A 70 -0.85 3.41 12.04
CA GLU A 70 -0.53 3.76 10.65
C GLU A 70 -1.48 2.97 9.80
N VAL A 71 -2.24 3.67 8.96
CA VAL A 71 -3.24 3.01 8.14
C VAL A 71 -3.09 3.44 6.70
N TYR A 72 -3.41 2.54 5.79
CA TYR A 72 -3.27 2.77 4.36
C TYR A 72 -4.65 2.77 3.74
N PHE A 73 -4.95 3.84 3.02
CA PHE A 73 -6.22 3.98 2.32
C PHE A 73 -5.98 3.99 0.82
N ASP A 74 -6.86 3.32 0.09
CA ASP A 74 -6.86 3.43 -1.36
C ASP A 74 -7.11 4.91 -1.71
N PRO A 75 -6.26 5.52 -2.54
CA PRO A 75 -6.35 6.95 -2.76
C PRO A 75 -7.52 7.37 -3.64
N VAL A 76 -8.17 6.44 -4.31
CA VAL A 76 -9.30 6.74 -5.17
C VAL A 76 -10.60 6.39 -4.48
N SER A 77 -10.70 5.19 -3.92
CA SER A 77 -11.93 4.74 -3.27
C SER A 77 -12.04 5.16 -1.81
N GLY A 78 -10.91 5.37 -1.16
CA GLY A 78 -10.91 5.65 0.28
C GLY A 78 -11.07 4.42 1.14
N ASP A 79 -10.99 3.23 0.54
CA ASP A 79 -11.11 2.00 1.31
C ASP A 79 -9.89 1.80 2.18
N LEU A 80 -10.12 1.30 3.39
CA LEU A 80 -9.03 0.93 4.29
C LEU A 80 -8.40 -0.35 3.77
N MET A 81 -7.12 -0.29 3.42
CA MET A 81 -6.43 -1.41 2.80
C MET A 81 -5.55 -2.17 3.77
N LYS A 82 -4.98 -1.48 4.75
CA LYS A 82 -4.07 -2.12 5.69
C LYS A 82 -3.94 -1.26 6.93
N THR A 83 -3.86 -1.90 8.06
CA THR A 83 -3.52 -1.27 9.33
C THR A 83 -2.20 -1.86 9.82
N LYS A 84 -1.32 -0.99 10.24
CA LYS A 84 0.02 -1.39 10.60
C LYS A 84 0.27 -1.10 12.06
#